data_8e55d3e656f7023e4327731971f81940
#
_entry.id   8e55d3e656f7023e4327731971f81940
#
_cell.length_a   1.000
_cell.length_b   1.000
_cell.length_c   1.000
_cell.angle_alpha   90.00
_cell.angle_beta   90.00
_cell.angle_gamma   90.00
#
_symmetry.space_group_name_H-M   'P 1'
#
loop_
_entity.id
_entity.type
_entity.pdbx_description
1 polymer ?
#
loop_
_entity_poly.entity_id
_entity_poly.type
_entity_poly.pdbx_seq_one_letter_code
_entity_poly.pdbx_strand_id
1 'polypeptide(L)'
;MSEGGARTMWTRRQVLGTGAALAGNLALGVARVGAKTAKGATTATDEHAAAGGHKAASDEALRAVIRDDLQKLVAARAVTVDDPWVLMHAVLALGRDAKHGNEPILDYVTRQWLEPVASGGHQWPAFPRNKEAHPNHFLEIMYATGVPADRVFPSRTGPVTRADLTGAAKALFSPAMEGDELSWTVSVFTADMHPEADAFTNADGRPFTVSAVVEAAVQSAEAGYADTIAAMRGTKKYDRSAVQGYSCNGTHVIYGILDALRNGYRGNRLPERATVLMQAALFRLGPEVELIDRVIGGGGAPTAQLNADAAKLQFLGHSIENLTFARRHGIYTPTPAEQSAAQRAEEQLAAIAHKLVATYDLDELARQVPRAYGLILGDACHALHAVEHDAA
;
A
#
# COMPACT_ATOMS: atom_id res chain seq x y z
N MET A 1 -36.87 -22.48 -24.67
CA MET A 1 -37.14 -21.29 -23.84
C MET A 1 -36.01 -21.24 -22.85
N SER A 2 -35.00 -20.42 -23.13
CA SER A 2 -33.78 -20.29 -22.36
C SER A 2 -33.77 -18.89 -21.75
N GLU A 3 -33.90 -18.82 -20.45
CA GLU A 3 -33.76 -17.58 -19.72
C GLU A 3 -32.26 -17.25 -19.55
N GLY A 4 -31.85 -16.16 -20.18
CA GLY A 4 -30.51 -15.63 -20.08
C GLY A 4 -30.28 -14.99 -18.71
N GLY A 5 -29.36 -15.55 -17.93
CA GLY A 5 -28.83 -14.97 -16.72
C GLY A 5 -28.07 -13.67 -17.03
N ALA A 6 -28.62 -12.54 -16.64
CA ALA A 6 -27.98 -11.24 -16.74
C ALA A 6 -26.72 -11.19 -15.85
N ARG A 7 -25.54 -11.19 -16.46
CA ARG A 7 -24.27 -10.85 -15.80
C ARG A 7 -24.34 -9.38 -15.39
N THR A 8 -24.40 -9.12 -14.10
CA THR A 8 -24.32 -7.78 -13.55
C THR A 8 -22.88 -7.28 -13.72
N MET A 9 -22.60 -6.62 -14.84
CA MET A 9 -21.36 -5.88 -15.03
C MET A 9 -21.41 -4.63 -14.12
N TRP A 10 -20.54 -4.59 -13.15
CA TRP A 10 -20.32 -3.41 -12.32
C TRP A 10 -19.80 -2.27 -13.19
N THR A 11 -20.50 -1.14 -13.18
CA THR A 11 -20.12 0.02 -13.98
C THR A 11 -18.94 0.76 -13.35
N ARG A 12 -18.10 1.39 -14.18
CA ARG A 12 -16.94 2.22 -13.82
C ARG A 12 -17.18 3.18 -12.62
N ARG A 13 -18.41 3.63 -12.41
CA ARG A 13 -18.81 4.50 -11.28
C ARG A 13 -18.85 3.79 -9.92
N GLN A 14 -19.02 2.48 -9.87
CA GLN A 14 -19.09 1.72 -8.61
C GLN A 14 -17.71 1.32 -8.08
N VAL A 15 -16.71 1.21 -8.96
CA VAL A 15 -15.30 0.90 -8.60
C VAL A 15 -14.54 2.18 -8.22
N LEU A 16 -14.81 3.31 -8.86
CA LEU A 16 -14.18 4.60 -8.56
C LEU A 16 -14.58 5.21 -7.20
N GLY A 17 -15.58 4.62 -6.53
CA GLY A 17 -16.07 5.08 -5.22
C GLY A 17 -15.11 4.83 -4.05
N THR A 18 -14.10 3.98 -4.17
CA THR A 18 -13.27 3.59 -3.02
C THR A 18 -12.19 4.60 -2.64
N GLY A 19 -11.53 5.26 -3.60
CA GLY A 19 -10.52 6.29 -3.30
C GLY A 19 -11.12 7.66 -2.93
N ALA A 20 -12.16 8.11 -3.67
CA ALA A 20 -12.91 9.32 -3.31
C ALA A 20 -13.81 9.10 -2.08
N ALA A 21 -14.21 7.85 -1.80
CA ALA A 21 -14.95 7.46 -0.60
C ALA A 21 -14.12 7.54 0.69
N LEU A 22 -12.78 7.48 0.64
CA LEU A 22 -11.94 7.67 1.84
C LEU A 22 -12.07 9.08 2.40
N ALA A 23 -11.98 10.12 1.59
CA ALA A 23 -12.18 11.50 2.05
C ALA A 23 -13.65 11.77 2.43
N GLY A 24 -14.62 11.16 1.71
CA GLY A 24 -16.05 11.31 1.98
C GLY A 24 -16.56 10.47 3.16
N ASN A 25 -16.09 9.22 3.33
CA ASN A 25 -16.55 8.33 4.40
C ASN A 25 -15.86 8.60 5.75
N LEU A 26 -14.61 9.08 5.76
CA LEU A 26 -13.98 9.62 6.97
C LEU A 26 -14.73 10.87 7.46
N ALA A 27 -15.22 11.73 6.55
CA ALA A 27 -15.96 12.94 6.92
C ALA A 27 -17.35 12.69 7.54
N LEU A 28 -18.01 11.58 7.21
CA LEU A 28 -19.39 11.32 7.68
C LEU A 28 -19.49 10.49 8.97
N GLY A 29 -18.45 9.75 9.34
CA GLY A 29 -18.50 8.80 10.46
C GLY A 29 -17.91 9.28 11.79
N VAL A 30 -16.99 10.25 11.77
CA VAL A 30 -16.17 10.61 12.95
C VAL A 30 -16.68 11.82 13.75
N ALA A 31 -17.93 12.22 13.56
CA ALA A 31 -18.50 13.45 14.17
C ALA A 31 -18.48 13.50 15.72
N ARG A 32 -18.01 12.46 16.44
CA ARG A 32 -18.06 12.40 17.91
C ARG A 32 -16.87 11.73 18.63
N VAL A 33 -15.74 11.49 17.96
CA VAL A 33 -14.57 10.95 18.69
C VAL A 33 -13.90 12.08 19.46
N GLY A 34 -14.10 12.11 20.78
CA GLY A 34 -13.51 13.08 21.66
C GLY A 34 -12.00 12.87 21.81
N ALA A 35 -11.23 13.95 21.74
CA ALA A 35 -9.83 13.91 22.13
C ALA A 35 -9.72 13.72 23.66
N LYS A 36 -8.81 12.83 24.10
CA LYS A 36 -8.43 12.80 25.51
C LYS A 36 -7.88 14.16 25.88
N THR A 37 -8.43 14.82 26.88
CA THR A 37 -7.92 16.08 27.41
C THR A 37 -6.53 15.85 28.00
N ALA A 38 -5.49 16.09 27.22
CA ALA A 38 -4.12 16.11 27.71
C ALA A 38 -3.88 17.42 28.48
N LYS A 39 -3.68 17.31 29.78
CA LYS A 39 -3.15 18.40 30.59
C LYS A 39 -1.65 18.52 30.32
N GLY A 40 -1.24 19.66 29.74
CA GLY A 40 0.12 20.17 29.75
C GLY A 40 0.95 19.88 28.50
N ALA A 41 0.83 20.71 27.47
CA ALA A 41 1.85 20.85 26.43
C ALA A 41 2.58 22.18 26.64
N THR A 42 3.84 22.11 27.01
CA THR A 42 4.77 23.25 26.97
C THR A 42 5.21 23.44 25.51
N THR A 43 5.09 24.68 25.05
CA THR A 43 5.58 25.19 23.77
C THR A 43 7.11 25.10 23.69
N ALA A 44 7.63 24.33 22.71
CA ALA A 44 9.04 24.39 22.34
C ALA A 44 9.21 25.44 21.23
N THR A 45 10.04 26.41 21.50
CA THR A 45 10.49 27.44 20.57
C THR A 45 11.63 26.95 19.69
N ASP A 46 11.63 27.41 18.44
CA ASP A 46 12.64 27.19 17.40
C ASP A 46 14.06 27.58 17.86
N GLU A 47 15.02 26.66 17.66
CA GLU A 47 16.43 27.00 17.45
C GLU A 47 16.99 26.14 16.29
N HIS A 48 17.21 26.82 15.17
CA HIS A 48 17.96 26.27 14.03
C HIS A 48 19.39 26.86 14.10
N ALA A 49 20.38 26.00 14.24
CA ALA A 49 21.65 26.06 13.48
C ALA A 49 22.68 25.02 13.93
N ALA A 50 23.33 24.46 12.95
CA ALA A 50 24.68 23.90 12.87
C ALA A 50 24.87 22.37 12.75
N ALA A 51 25.38 22.01 11.60
CA ALA A 51 26.51 21.14 11.26
C ALA A 51 26.32 19.64 11.01
N GLY A 52 26.81 19.22 9.88
CA GLY A 52 26.78 17.97 9.12
C GLY A 52 27.24 16.65 9.78
N GLY A 53 27.67 16.60 11.02
CA GLY A 53 28.10 15.37 11.71
C GLY A 53 27.01 14.70 12.56
N HIS A 54 25.94 15.41 12.89
CA HIS A 54 24.82 14.89 13.70
C HIS A 54 23.70 14.27 12.86
N LYS A 55 23.75 14.36 11.53
CA LYS A 55 22.63 14.05 10.64
C LYS A 55 22.30 12.55 10.58
N ALA A 56 23.28 11.68 10.45
CA ALA A 56 23.02 10.22 10.37
C ALA A 56 22.52 9.63 11.69
N ALA A 57 23.06 10.11 12.82
CA ALA A 57 22.60 9.70 14.15
C ALA A 57 21.19 10.22 14.47
N SER A 58 20.82 11.39 13.92
CA SER A 58 19.46 11.94 14.06
C SER A 58 18.44 11.18 13.24
N ASP A 59 18.81 10.73 12.04
CA ASP A 59 17.90 9.98 11.13
C ASP A 59 17.57 8.60 11.71
N GLU A 60 18.55 7.88 12.27
CA GLU A 60 18.31 6.58 12.92
C GLU A 60 17.47 6.74 14.21
N ALA A 61 17.74 7.75 15.01
CA ALA A 61 16.94 8.05 16.19
C ALA A 61 15.47 8.36 15.82
N LEU A 62 15.25 9.11 14.74
CA LEU A 62 13.91 9.40 14.23
C LEU A 62 13.19 8.12 13.79
N ARG A 63 13.85 7.26 13.04
CA ARG A 63 13.27 5.98 12.60
C ARG A 63 12.98 5.04 13.76
N ALA A 64 13.83 5.04 14.79
CA ALA A 64 13.57 4.27 16.01
C ALA A 64 12.28 4.72 16.70
N VAL A 65 12.02 6.03 16.78
CA VAL A 65 10.75 6.58 17.33
C VAL A 65 9.56 6.15 16.48
N ILE A 66 9.66 6.25 15.14
CA ILE A 66 8.60 5.80 14.23
C ILE A 66 8.32 4.31 14.45
N ARG A 67 9.38 3.50 14.47
CA ARG A 67 9.29 2.06 14.68
C ARG A 67 8.59 1.72 15.97
N ASP A 68 9.01 2.31 17.09
CA ASP A 68 8.47 2.03 18.42
C ASP A 68 6.97 2.34 18.53
N ASP A 69 6.53 3.47 17.99
CA ASP A 69 5.12 3.87 18.04
C ASP A 69 4.27 3.06 17.06
N LEU A 70 4.73 2.82 15.83
CA LEU A 70 4.02 1.97 14.88
C LEU A 70 3.97 0.52 15.31
N GLN A 71 5.03 -0.02 15.91
CA GLN A 71 5.05 -1.40 16.41
C GLN A 71 4.02 -1.59 17.54
N LYS A 72 3.82 -0.60 18.42
CA LYS A 72 2.75 -0.62 19.43
C LYS A 72 1.36 -0.70 18.78
N LEU A 73 1.13 0.03 17.67
CA LEU A 73 -0.12 -0.05 16.93
C LEU A 73 -0.30 -1.41 16.25
N VAL A 74 0.70 -1.86 15.52
CA VAL A 74 0.61 -3.06 14.67
C VAL A 74 0.60 -4.32 15.52
N ALA A 75 1.58 -4.51 16.41
CA ALA A 75 1.69 -5.72 17.21
C ALA A 75 0.58 -5.89 18.27
N ALA A 76 0.03 -4.78 18.79
CA ALA A 76 -1.02 -4.85 19.80
C ALA A 76 -2.44 -4.81 19.21
N ARG A 77 -2.62 -4.24 18.02
CA ARG A 77 -3.94 -3.94 17.48
C ARG A 77 -4.22 -4.59 16.13
N ALA A 78 -3.33 -4.50 15.15
CA ALA A 78 -3.60 -5.02 13.80
C ALA A 78 -3.81 -6.53 13.81
N VAL A 79 -3.04 -7.26 14.62
CA VAL A 79 -3.15 -8.72 14.75
C VAL A 79 -4.42 -9.19 15.47
N THR A 80 -5.20 -8.30 16.08
CA THR A 80 -6.43 -8.65 16.82
C THR A 80 -7.72 -8.35 16.08
N VAL A 81 -7.65 -7.62 14.96
CA VAL A 81 -8.82 -7.25 14.15
C VAL A 81 -9.21 -8.43 13.25
N ASP A 82 -10.48 -8.83 13.28
CA ASP A 82 -11.00 -9.89 12.41
C ASP A 82 -11.35 -9.34 11.01
N ASP A 83 -10.33 -8.83 10.33
CA ASP A 83 -10.41 -8.31 8.96
C ASP A 83 -9.20 -8.81 8.17
N PRO A 84 -9.40 -9.57 7.06
CA PRO A 84 -8.32 -10.17 6.31
C PRO A 84 -7.36 -9.14 5.71
N TRP A 85 -7.87 -7.96 5.33
CA TRP A 85 -7.05 -6.88 4.79
C TRP A 85 -6.06 -6.37 5.84
N VAL A 86 -6.53 -6.08 7.06
CA VAL A 86 -5.67 -5.64 8.19
C VAL A 86 -4.69 -6.74 8.59
N LEU A 87 -5.16 -7.99 8.71
CA LEU A 87 -4.33 -9.11 9.11
C LEU A 87 -3.19 -9.38 8.11
N MET A 88 -3.46 -9.32 6.81
CA MET A 88 -2.41 -9.50 5.81
C MET A 88 -1.40 -8.35 5.83
N HIS A 89 -1.83 -7.11 6.06
CA HIS A 89 -0.88 -6.01 6.27
C HIS A 89 -0.04 -6.19 7.54
N ALA A 90 -0.61 -6.78 8.60
CA ALA A 90 0.18 -7.14 9.78
C ALA A 90 1.24 -8.22 9.45
N VAL A 91 0.96 -9.16 8.53
CA VAL A 91 1.97 -10.10 8.00
C VAL A 91 3.07 -9.35 7.25
N LEU A 92 2.74 -8.36 6.43
CA LEU A 92 3.73 -7.54 5.73
C LEU A 92 4.71 -6.88 6.71
N ALA A 93 4.19 -6.30 7.80
CA ALA A 93 4.99 -5.57 8.78
C ALA A 93 5.73 -6.47 9.78
N LEU A 94 5.12 -7.58 10.23
CA LEU A 94 5.65 -8.42 11.31
C LEU A 94 6.26 -9.74 10.81
N GLY A 95 6.16 -10.01 9.51
CA GLY A 95 6.66 -11.24 8.90
C GLY A 95 5.65 -12.38 8.90
N ARG A 96 6.00 -13.43 8.12
CA ARG A 96 5.13 -14.58 7.82
C ARG A 96 4.69 -15.42 9.04
N ASP A 97 5.38 -15.28 10.15
CA ASP A 97 5.11 -16.04 11.39
C ASP A 97 4.18 -15.26 12.36
N ALA A 98 3.69 -14.07 11.95
CA ALA A 98 2.73 -13.29 12.71
C ALA A 98 1.46 -14.09 13.01
N LYS A 99 0.88 -13.86 14.21
CA LYS A 99 -0.26 -14.66 14.71
C LYS A 99 -1.47 -13.80 15.02
N HIS A 100 -2.66 -14.35 14.70
CA HIS A 100 -3.95 -13.90 15.19
C HIS A 100 -4.37 -14.84 16.34
N GLY A 101 -4.34 -14.35 17.57
CA GLY A 101 -4.44 -15.22 18.75
C GLY A 101 -3.28 -16.24 18.81
N ASN A 102 -3.60 -17.52 18.73
CA ASN A 102 -2.60 -18.61 18.74
C ASN A 102 -2.31 -19.20 17.34
N GLU A 103 -3.03 -18.76 16.32
CA GLU A 103 -2.93 -19.30 14.96
C GLU A 103 -2.07 -18.38 14.06
N PRO A 104 -1.22 -18.91 13.18
CA PRO A 104 -0.57 -18.10 12.15
C PRO A 104 -1.60 -17.34 11.31
N ILE A 105 -1.39 -16.03 11.08
CA ILE A 105 -2.33 -15.20 10.32
C ILE A 105 -2.58 -15.78 8.93
N LEU A 106 -1.53 -16.26 8.25
CA LEU A 106 -1.67 -16.83 6.92
C LEU A 106 -2.62 -18.04 6.90
N ASP A 107 -2.52 -18.94 7.89
CA ASP A 107 -3.40 -20.10 8.00
C ASP A 107 -4.85 -19.67 8.34
N TYR A 108 -5.01 -18.71 9.22
CA TYR A 108 -6.30 -18.15 9.58
C TYR A 108 -6.99 -17.51 8.37
N VAL A 109 -6.29 -16.63 7.64
CA VAL A 109 -6.82 -15.89 6.49
C VAL A 109 -7.20 -16.82 5.35
N THR A 110 -6.34 -17.79 5.01
CA THR A 110 -6.63 -18.76 3.94
C THR A 110 -7.81 -19.67 4.30
N ARG A 111 -7.87 -20.16 5.54
CA ARG A 111 -8.97 -21.01 6.01
C ARG A 111 -10.32 -20.28 6.02
N GLN A 112 -10.33 -18.99 6.38
CA GLN A 112 -11.58 -18.24 6.54
C GLN A 112 -12.12 -17.65 5.23
N TRP A 113 -11.24 -17.17 4.34
CA TRP A 113 -11.66 -16.33 3.22
C TRP A 113 -11.20 -16.79 1.84
N LEU A 114 -10.38 -17.84 1.73
CA LEU A 114 -10.03 -18.39 0.43
C LEU A 114 -11.23 -19.17 -0.13
N GLU A 115 -11.65 -18.83 -1.34
CA GLU A 115 -12.85 -19.38 -1.99
C GLU A 115 -12.51 -19.92 -3.39
N PRO A 116 -13.27 -20.92 -3.89
CA PRO A 116 -13.12 -21.37 -5.26
C PRO A 116 -13.76 -20.38 -6.25
N VAL A 117 -13.02 -19.99 -7.27
CA VAL A 117 -13.48 -19.14 -8.38
C VAL A 117 -13.50 -19.96 -9.66
N ALA A 118 -14.67 -20.06 -10.30
CA ALA A 118 -14.83 -20.80 -11.56
C ALA A 118 -14.29 -19.98 -12.75
N SER A 119 -13.35 -20.54 -13.51
CA SER A 119 -12.89 -20.00 -14.78
C SER A 119 -12.31 -21.11 -15.66
N GLY A 120 -12.55 -21.09 -16.97
CA GLY A 120 -12.04 -22.08 -17.92
C GLY A 120 -12.45 -23.51 -17.62
N GLY A 121 -13.60 -23.73 -16.98
CA GLY A 121 -14.07 -25.07 -16.58
C GLY A 121 -13.40 -25.64 -15.32
N HIS A 122 -12.56 -24.88 -14.65
CA HIS A 122 -11.86 -25.26 -13.42
C HIS A 122 -12.27 -24.39 -12.24
N GLN A 123 -12.01 -24.86 -11.02
CA GLN A 123 -12.14 -24.11 -9.78
C GLN A 123 -10.75 -23.68 -9.29
N TRP A 124 -10.53 -22.38 -9.16
CA TRP A 124 -9.25 -21.79 -8.77
C TRP A 124 -9.36 -21.20 -7.38
N PRO A 125 -8.41 -21.47 -6.47
CA PRO A 125 -8.42 -20.84 -5.14
C PRO A 125 -8.06 -19.33 -5.26
N ALA A 126 -8.94 -18.45 -4.78
CA ALA A 126 -8.68 -17.01 -4.79
C ALA A 126 -9.37 -16.32 -3.61
N PHE A 127 -8.87 -15.16 -3.24
CA PHE A 127 -9.55 -14.30 -2.27
C PHE A 127 -10.63 -13.47 -2.98
N PRO A 128 -11.83 -13.36 -2.38
CA PRO A 128 -12.91 -12.57 -2.97
C PRO A 128 -12.60 -11.08 -2.91
N ARG A 129 -13.02 -10.33 -3.93
CA ARG A 129 -12.75 -8.89 -4.09
C ARG A 129 -13.23 -8.00 -2.92
N ASN A 130 -14.24 -8.42 -2.19
CA ASN A 130 -14.71 -7.71 -1.00
C ASN A 130 -13.85 -7.97 0.25
N LYS A 131 -12.84 -8.85 0.15
CA LYS A 131 -11.88 -9.19 1.20
C LYS A 131 -10.45 -8.77 0.82
N GLU A 132 -10.12 -8.93 -0.45
CA GLU A 132 -8.87 -8.49 -1.05
C GLU A 132 -9.18 -7.35 -2.04
N ALA A 133 -9.06 -6.11 -1.60
CA ALA A 133 -9.44 -4.95 -2.40
C ALA A 133 -8.64 -4.86 -3.72
N HIS A 134 -7.40 -5.33 -3.71
CA HIS A 134 -6.49 -5.35 -4.85
C HIS A 134 -6.15 -6.79 -5.22
N PRO A 135 -6.32 -7.20 -6.50
CA PRO A 135 -5.98 -8.56 -6.91
C PRO A 135 -4.54 -8.91 -6.58
N ASN A 136 -4.36 -10.12 -6.06
CA ASN A 136 -3.04 -10.69 -5.75
C ASN A 136 -2.24 -9.96 -4.66
N HIS A 137 -2.82 -9.02 -3.93
CA HIS A 137 -2.13 -8.32 -2.85
C HIS A 137 -1.75 -9.27 -1.71
N PHE A 138 -2.66 -10.16 -1.29
CA PHE A 138 -2.35 -11.12 -0.24
C PHE A 138 -1.28 -12.13 -0.68
N LEU A 139 -1.30 -12.50 -1.95
CA LEU A 139 -0.27 -13.35 -2.52
C LEU A 139 1.08 -12.61 -2.65
N GLU A 140 1.06 -11.32 -3.01
CA GLU A 140 2.27 -10.49 -2.99
C GLU A 140 2.90 -10.43 -1.62
N ILE A 141 2.12 -10.20 -0.55
CA ILE A 141 2.61 -10.22 0.83
C ILE A 141 3.27 -11.56 1.18
N MET A 142 2.73 -12.67 0.70
CA MET A 142 3.37 -13.99 0.86
C MET A 142 4.74 -14.05 0.16
N TYR A 143 4.89 -13.43 -1.01
CA TYR A 143 6.17 -13.31 -1.70
C TYR A 143 7.14 -12.38 -0.96
N ALA A 144 6.68 -11.20 -0.58
CA ALA A 144 7.49 -10.19 0.12
C ALA A 144 8.04 -10.72 1.45
N THR A 145 7.26 -11.54 2.17
CA THR A 145 7.65 -12.15 3.45
C THR A 145 8.35 -13.50 3.31
N GLY A 146 8.68 -13.92 2.09
CA GLY A 146 9.47 -15.13 1.82
C GLY A 146 8.76 -16.43 2.18
N VAL A 147 7.44 -16.52 2.00
CA VAL A 147 6.69 -17.77 2.16
C VAL A 147 7.13 -18.76 1.08
N PRO A 148 7.54 -20.00 1.43
CA PRO A 148 7.95 -21.02 0.45
C PRO A 148 6.83 -21.40 -0.51
N ALA A 149 7.17 -21.79 -1.76
CA ALA A 149 6.20 -22.17 -2.78
C ALA A 149 5.36 -23.39 -2.39
N ASP A 150 5.98 -24.32 -1.68
CA ASP A 150 5.38 -25.58 -1.19
C ASP A 150 4.72 -25.45 0.19
N ARG A 151 4.73 -24.26 0.79
CA ARG A 151 4.01 -24.02 2.06
C ARG A 151 2.53 -24.31 1.87
N VAL A 152 2.03 -25.27 2.65
CA VAL A 152 0.62 -25.70 2.62
C VAL A 152 -0.19 -24.86 3.60
N PHE A 153 -1.32 -24.36 3.14
CA PHE A 153 -2.31 -23.61 3.90
C PHE A 153 -3.63 -24.38 3.98
N PRO A 154 -4.35 -24.30 5.10
CA PRO A 154 -5.71 -24.79 5.17
C PRO A 154 -6.64 -23.90 4.34
N SER A 155 -7.62 -24.50 3.64
CA SER A 155 -8.71 -23.77 3.01
C SER A 155 -10.02 -24.54 3.15
N ARG A 156 -11.13 -23.91 2.81
CA ARG A 156 -12.47 -24.54 2.87
C ARG A 156 -12.64 -25.68 1.87
N THR A 157 -11.84 -25.69 0.81
CA THR A 157 -11.89 -26.70 -0.26
C THR A 157 -10.78 -27.74 -0.17
N GLY A 158 -9.97 -27.69 0.88
CA GLY A 158 -8.82 -28.55 1.09
C GLY A 158 -7.51 -27.78 1.17
N PRO A 159 -6.39 -28.48 1.37
CA PRO A 159 -5.09 -27.83 1.45
C PRO A 159 -4.70 -27.18 0.12
N VAL A 160 -4.11 -25.98 0.17
CA VAL A 160 -3.56 -25.25 -0.99
C VAL A 160 -2.14 -24.82 -0.68
N THR A 161 -1.29 -24.73 -1.70
CA THR A 161 0.06 -24.21 -1.57
C THR A 161 0.16 -22.77 -2.08
N ARG A 162 1.24 -22.06 -1.76
CA ARG A 162 1.51 -20.76 -2.39
C ARG A 162 1.64 -20.90 -3.92
N ALA A 163 2.22 -22.00 -4.39
CA ALA A 163 2.31 -22.30 -5.83
C ALA A 163 0.92 -22.45 -6.47
N ASP A 164 -0.05 -23.10 -5.80
CA ASP A 164 -1.43 -23.19 -6.29
C ASP A 164 -2.09 -21.82 -6.40
N LEU A 165 -1.87 -20.93 -5.42
CA LEU A 165 -2.36 -19.55 -5.47
C LEU A 165 -1.73 -18.77 -6.62
N THR A 166 -0.44 -18.97 -6.90
CA THR A 166 0.23 -18.36 -8.05
C THR A 166 -0.31 -18.87 -9.38
N GLY A 167 -0.56 -20.18 -9.46
CA GLY A 167 -1.23 -20.79 -10.62
C GLY A 167 -2.63 -20.20 -10.85
N ALA A 168 -3.40 -20.04 -9.77
CA ALA A 168 -4.71 -19.41 -9.80
C ALA A 168 -4.65 -17.93 -10.24
N ALA A 169 -3.68 -17.15 -9.76
CA ALA A 169 -3.49 -15.77 -10.17
C ALA A 169 -3.25 -15.65 -11.69
N LYS A 170 -2.41 -16.52 -12.26
CA LYS A 170 -2.19 -16.59 -13.72
C LYS A 170 -3.44 -17.02 -14.48
N ALA A 171 -4.13 -18.06 -14.01
CA ALA A 171 -5.35 -18.57 -14.62
C ALA A 171 -6.48 -17.52 -14.64
N LEU A 172 -6.62 -16.75 -13.57
CA LEU A 172 -7.64 -15.70 -13.41
C LEU A 172 -7.24 -14.33 -13.99
N PHE A 173 -6.03 -14.21 -14.54
CA PHE A 173 -5.56 -12.96 -15.13
C PHE A 173 -6.48 -12.51 -16.27
N SER A 174 -6.84 -11.22 -16.24
CA SER A 174 -7.63 -10.57 -17.26
C SER A 174 -6.87 -9.38 -17.86
N PRO A 175 -6.83 -9.25 -19.21
CA PRO A 175 -6.23 -8.07 -19.84
C PRO A 175 -7.04 -6.77 -19.64
N ALA A 176 -8.22 -6.88 -19.03
CA ALA A 176 -9.01 -5.72 -18.63
C ALA A 176 -8.61 -5.14 -17.25
N MET A 177 -7.64 -5.74 -16.58
CA MET A 177 -7.03 -5.16 -15.38
C MET A 177 -6.32 -3.86 -15.72
N GLU A 178 -6.59 -2.81 -14.97
CA GLU A 178 -6.02 -1.48 -15.16
C GLU A 178 -5.55 -0.88 -13.83
N GLY A 179 -4.61 0.03 -13.89
CA GLY A 179 -4.17 0.82 -12.75
C GLY A 179 -3.66 -0.04 -11.58
N ASP A 180 -4.27 0.15 -10.43
CA ASP A 180 -3.90 -0.57 -9.19
C ASP A 180 -4.12 -2.08 -9.23
N GLU A 181 -4.99 -2.57 -10.11
CA GLU A 181 -5.20 -4.00 -10.26
C GLU A 181 -3.96 -4.70 -10.82
N LEU A 182 -3.12 -3.98 -11.56
CA LEU A 182 -1.86 -4.48 -12.10
C LEU A 182 -0.72 -4.47 -11.09
N SER A 183 -0.74 -3.60 -10.07
CA SER A 183 0.37 -3.37 -9.15
C SER A 183 0.89 -4.67 -8.52
N TRP A 184 0.02 -5.35 -7.79
CA TRP A 184 0.36 -6.60 -7.09
C TRP A 184 0.44 -7.80 -8.01
N THR A 185 -0.29 -7.76 -9.13
CA THR A 185 -0.17 -8.78 -10.19
C THR A 185 1.22 -8.75 -10.81
N VAL A 186 1.77 -7.57 -11.07
CA VAL A 186 3.17 -7.40 -11.55
C VAL A 186 4.15 -7.96 -10.53
N SER A 187 4.02 -7.59 -9.24
CA SER A 187 4.92 -8.09 -8.19
C SER A 187 4.93 -9.62 -8.12
N VAL A 188 3.74 -10.25 -8.08
CA VAL A 188 3.61 -11.71 -8.02
C VAL A 188 4.20 -12.38 -9.26
N PHE A 189 3.86 -11.90 -10.46
CA PHE A 189 4.26 -12.57 -11.69
C PHE A 189 5.76 -12.41 -11.96
N THR A 190 6.32 -11.25 -11.66
CA THR A 190 7.76 -11.02 -11.83
C THR A 190 8.60 -11.76 -10.79
N ALA A 191 8.06 -12.00 -9.58
CA ALA A 191 8.71 -12.82 -8.56
C ALA A 191 8.66 -14.32 -8.86
N ASP A 192 7.65 -14.76 -9.63
CA ASP A 192 7.46 -16.18 -9.98
C ASP A 192 8.11 -16.57 -11.30
N MET A 193 8.29 -15.64 -12.24
CA MET A 193 8.75 -15.93 -13.61
C MET A 193 9.98 -15.08 -13.97
N HIS A 194 10.94 -15.74 -14.63
CA HIS A 194 12.13 -15.07 -15.12
C HIS A 194 11.86 -14.35 -16.46
N PRO A 195 12.44 -13.16 -16.73
CA PRO A 195 12.22 -12.40 -17.97
C PRO A 195 12.46 -13.18 -19.27
N GLU A 196 13.34 -14.19 -19.24
CA GLU A 196 13.65 -15.04 -20.41
C GLU A 196 12.62 -16.17 -20.65
N ALA A 197 11.74 -16.42 -19.67
CA ALA A 197 10.74 -17.51 -19.71
C ALA A 197 9.41 -17.02 -19.09
N ASP A 198 8.93 -15.85 -19.54
CA ASP A 198 7.83 -15.11 -18.92
C ASP A 198 6.45 -15.34 -19.56
N ALA A 199 6.33 -16.33 -20.44
CA ALA A 199 5.07 -16.68 -21.11
C ALA A 199 4.15 -17.52 -20.20
N PHE A 200 2.87 -17.16 -20.14
CA PHE A 200 1.84 -17.93 -19.45
C PHE A 200 0.52 -17.89 -20.22
N THR A 201 -0.42 -18.76 -19.85
CA THR A 201 -1.75 -18.83 -20.45
C THR A 201 -2.79 -18.73 -19.34
N ASN A 202 -3.83 -17.90 -19.52
CA ASN A 202 -4.93 -17.82 -18.57
C ASN A 202 -5.95 -18.97 -18.77
N ALA A 203 -6.94 -19.06 -17.90
CA ALA A 203 -7.96 -20.12 -17.94
C ALA A 203 -8.83 -20.11 -19.21
N ASP A 204 -8.89 -18.98 -19.93
CA ASP A 204 -9.60 -18.88 -21.22
C ASP A 204 -8.72 -19.35 -22.41
N GLY A 205 -7.52 -19.88 -22.16
CA GLY A 205 -6.58 -20.32 -23.17
C GLY A 205 -5.85 -19.20 -23.91
N ARG A 206 -5.90 -17.95 -23.40
CA ARG A 206 -5.21 -16.79 -24.00
C ARG A 206 -3.77 -16.71 -23.51
N PRO A 207 -2.79 -16.59 -24.45
CA PRO A 207 -1.39 -16.42 -24.09
C PRO A 207 -1.08 -14.98 -23.69
N PHE A 208 -0.18 -14.81 -22.72
CA PHE A 208 0.36 -13.53 -22.23
C PHE A 208 1.84 -13.68 -21.93
N THR A 209 2.52 -12.55 -21.77
CA THR A 209 3.86 -12.47 -21.18
C THR A 209 3.84 -11.55 -19.98
N VAL A 210 4.65 -11.85 -18.97
CA VAL A 210 4.80 -10.97 -17.79
C VAL A 210 5.37 -9.61 -18.22
N SER A 211 6.28 -9.58 -19.19
CA SER A 211 6.78 -8.33 -19.78
C SER A 211 5.67 -7.43 -20.33
N ALA A 212 4.63 -8.01 -20.95
CA ALA A 212 3.47 -7.24 -21.43
C ALA A 212 2.61 -6.72 -20.27
N VAL A 213 2.48 -7.48 -19.18
CA VAL A 213 1.78 -7.03 -17.95
C VAL A 213 2.54 -5.89 -17.29
N VAL A 214 3.87 -5.98 -17.18
CA VAL A 214 4.75 -4.90 -16.68
C VAL A 214 4.59 -3.64 -17.53
N GLU A 215 4.61 -3.77 -18.86
CA GLU A 215 4.45 -2.62 -19.77
C GLU A 215 3.08 -1.94 -19.58
N ALA A 216 2.02 -2.70 -19.44
CA ALA A 216 0.68 -2.16 -19.17
C ALA A 216 0.63 -1.39 -17.82
N ALA A 217 1.28 -1.91 -16.77
CA ALA A 217 1.36 -1.24 -15.48
C ALA A 217 2.15 0.08 -15.56
N VAL A 218 3.27 0.08 -16.28
CA VAL A 218 4.09 1.29 -16.49
C VAL A 218 3.33 2.35 -17.26
N GLN A 219 2.66 1.98 -18.36
CA GLN A 219 1.83 2.90 -19.14
C GLN A 219 0.69 3.49 -18.29
N SER A 220 0.06 2.67 -17.46
CA SER A 220 -0.96 3.12 -16.52
C SER A 220 -0.38 4.11 -15.50
N ALA A 221 0.78 3.80 -14.90
CA ALA A 221 1.46 4.70 -13.97
C ALA A 221 1.83 6.05 -14.63
N GLU A 222 2.41 6.02 -15.83
CA GLU A 222 2.78 7.23 -16.57
C GLU A 222 1.55 8.10 -16.87
N ALA A 223 0.43 7.50 -17.26
CA ALA A 223 -0.82 8.22 -17.48
C ALA A 223 -1.34 8.86 -16.17
N GLY A 224 -1.32 8.11 -15.05
CA GLY A 224 -1.71 8.62 -13.74
C GLY A 224 -0.82 9.75 -13.22
N TYR A 225 0.48 9.66 -13.47
CA TYR A 225 1.47 10.64 -13.02
C TYR A 225 1.76 11.76 -14.01
N ALA A 226 1.11 11.81 -15.19
CA ALA A 226 1.41 12.78 -16.25
C ALA A 226 1.37 14.24 -15.75
N ASP A 227 0.35 14.62 -14.99
CA ASP A 227 0.18 15.96 -14.43
C ASP A 227 1.22 16.26 -13.32
N THR A 228 1.54 15.28 -12.50
CA THR A 228 2.60 15.40 -11.50
C THR A 228 3.97 15.60 -12.15
N ILE A 229 4.28 14.83 -13.20
CA ILE A 229 5.51 14.98 -13.98
C ILE A 229 5.58 16.35 -14.65
N ALA A 230 4.48 16.85 -15.18
CA ALA A 230 4.41 18.19 -15.76
C ALA A 230 4.64 19.29 -14.71
N ALA A 231 4.08 19.12 -13.50
CA ALA A 231 4.29 20.04 -12.38
C ALA A 231 5.75 20.01 -11.89
N MET A 232 6.34 18.82 -11.73
CA MET A 232 7.75 18.64 -11.37
C MET A 232 8.70 19.34 -12.35
N ARG A 233 8.34 19.36 -13.66
CA ARG A 233 9.08 20.07 -14.72
C ARG A 233 8.77 21.56 -14.82
N GLY A 234 7.89 22.08 -13.96
CA GLY A 234 7.50 23.50 -13.96
C GLY A 234 6.60 23.92 -15.13
N THR A 235 6.03 22.98 -15.90
CA THR A 235 5.17 23.25 -17.05
C THR A 235 3.68 23.30 -16.70
N LYS A 236 3.32 22.87 -15.50
CA LYS A 236 1.95 22.86 -14.97
C LYS A 236 1.97 23.12 -13.46
N LYS A 237 0.88 23.67 -12.92
CA LYS A 237 0.66 23.70 -11.47
C LYS A 237 0.36 22.27 -10.99
N TYR A 238 0.85 21.91 -9.79
CA TYR A 238 0.54 20.63 -9.20
C TYR A 238 -0.97 20.42 -9.04
N ASP A 239 -1.43 19.30 -9.56
CA ASP A 239 -2.81 18.82 -9.46
C ASP A 239 -2.78 17.31 -9.24
N ARG A 240 -3.46 16.85 -8.19
CA ARG A 240 -3.54 15.43 -7.82
C ARG A 240 -4.67 14.66 -8.51
N SER A 241 -5.50 15.33 -9.32
CA SER A 241 -6.77 14.77 -9.83
C SER A 241 -6.59 13.44 -10.56
N ALA A 242 -5.53 13.28 -11.36
CA ALA A 242 -5.27 12.04 -12.08
C ALA A 242 -4.87 10.88 -11.14
N VAL A 243 -3.97 11.12 -10.18
CA VAL A 243 -3.50 10.08 -9.24
C VAL A 243 -4.54 9.73 -8.17
N GLN A 244 -5.54 10.57 -7.94
CA GLN A 244 -6.67 10.23 -7.05
C GLN A 244 -7.52 9.05 -7.54
N GLY A 245 -7.48 8.74 -8.83
CA GLY A 245 -8.14 7.57 -9.40
C GLY A 245 -7.48 6.24 -9.02
N TYR A 246 -6.30 6.29 -8.42
CA TYR A 246 -5.53 5.13 -7.98
C TYR A 246 -5.59 5.00 -6.46
N SER A 247 -5.60 3.75 -5.96
CA SER A 247 -5.53 3.47 -4.53
C SER A 247 -4.24 3.98 -3.94
N CYS A 248 -4.29 4.34 -2.65
CA CYS A 248 -3.15 4.89 -1.93
C CYS A 248 -2.42 5.98 -2.74
N ASN A 249 -3.22 6.78 -3.48
CA ASN A 249 -2.72 7.89 -4.29
C ASN A 249 -1.66 7.47 -5.35
N GLY A 250 -1.78 6.28 -5.91
CA GLY A 250 -0.90 5.76 -6.97
C GLY A 250 0.48 5.27 -6.50
N THR A 251 0.69 5.10 -5.21
CA THR A 251 1.97 4.58 -4.70
C THR A 251 2.15 3.10 -5.01
N HIS A 252 1.09 2.30 -4.97
CA HIS A 252 1.13 0.87 -5.24
C HIS A 252 1.63 0.52 -6.64
N VAL A 253 1.21 1.26 -7.67
CA VAL A 253 1.64 0.96 -9.04
C VAL A 253 3.13 1.21 -9.22
N ILE A 254 3.71 2.17 -8.49
CA ILE A 254 5.16 2.38 -8.46
C ILE A 254 5.85 1.20 -7.77
N TYR A 255 5.33 0.72 -6.64
CA TYR A 255 5.88 -0.44 -5.94
C TYR A 255 5.99 -1.66 -6.86
N GLY A 256 4.94 -2.02 -7.57
CA GLY A 256 4.95 -3.13 -8.53
C GLY A 256 5.99 -2.96 -9.64
N ILE A 257 6.20 -1.72 -10.15
CA ILE A 257 7.23 -1.42 -11.16
C ILE A 257 8.64 -1.60 -10.57
N LEU A 258 8.87 -1.14 -9.33
CA LEU A 258 10.15 -1.33 -8.64
C LEU A 258 10.44 -2.81 -8.41
N ASP A 259 9.41 -3.58 -8.06
CA ASP A 259 9.52 -5.02 -7.85
C ASP A 259 9.86 -5.76 -9.17
N ALA A 260 9.27 -5.36 -10.28
CA ALA A 260 9.67 -5.86 -11.60
C ALA A 260 11.15 -5.59 -11.90
N LEU A 261 11.65 -4.41 -11.55
CA LEU A 261 13.07 -4.08 -11.69
C LEU A 261 13.94 -4.94 -10.77
N ARG A 262 13.56 -5.16 -9.52
CA ARG A 262 14.26 -6.07 -8.59
C ARG A 262 14.38 -7.48 -9.19
N ASN A 263 13.31 -7.94 -9.82
CA ASN A 263 13.21 -9.28 -10.40
C ASN A 263 13.81 -9.38 -11.82
N GLY A 264 14.57 -8.36 -12.27
CA GLY A 264 15.38 -8.43 -13.49
C GLY A 264 14.70 -7.97 -14.78
N TYR A 265 13.44 -7.54 -14.74
CA TYR A 265 12.76 -6.99 -15.92
C TYR A 265 13.36 -5.62 -16.30
N ARG A 266 13.77 -5.45 -17.56
CA ARG A 266 14.48 -4.26 -18.06
C ARG A 266 13.95 -3.74 -19.40
N GLY A 267 12.98 -4.45 -20.01
CA GLY A 267 12.46 -4.12 -21.34
C GLY A 267 11.87 -2.70 -21.43
N ASN A 268 11.76 -2.18 -22.65
CA ASN A 268 11.09 -0.90 -22.95
C ASN A 268 11.60 0.30 -22.11
N ARG A 269 12.89 0.34 -21.80
CA ARG A 269 13.52 1.39 -20.98
C ARG A 269 12.90 1.49 -19.57
N LEU A 270 12.53 0.37 -18.99
CA LEU A 270 11.90 0.31 -17.68
C LEU A 270 12.68 1.06 -16.58
N PRO A 271 14.03 0.93 -16.49
CA PRO A 271 14.81 1.65 -15.46
C PRO A 271 14.67 3.17 -15.54
N GLU A 272 14.75 3.75 -16.74
CA GLU A 272 14.65 5.20 -16.95
C GLU A 272 13.22 5.71 -16.66
N ARG A 273 12.21 4.95 -17.06
CA ARG A 273 10.79 5.28 -16.82
C ARG A 273 10.48 5.21 -15.32
N ALA A 274 10.93 4.17 -14.62
CA ALA A 274 10.80 4.05 -13.17
C ALA A 274 11.50 5.18 -12.43
N THR A 275 12.67 5.62 -12.90
CA THR A 275 13.38 6.78 -12.35
C THR A 275 12.51 8.04 -12.41
N VAL A 276 11.86 8.32 -13.54
CA VAL A 276 10.97 9.49 -13.67
C VAL A 276 9.76 9.38 -12.74
N LEU A 277 9.18 8.18 -12.61
CA LEU A 277 8.06 7.94 -11.70
C LEU A 277 8.46 8.12 -10.23
N MET A 278 9.65 7.65 -9.82
CA MET A 278 10.18 7.87 -8.49
C MET A 278 10.44 9.34 -8.20
N GLN A 279 11.02 10.08 -9.15
CA GLN A 279 11.21 11.54 -9.03
C GLN A 279 9.87 12.26 -8.84
N ALA A 280 8.84 11.88 -9.61
CA ALA A 280 7.51 12.45 -9.49
C ALA A 280 6.85 12.10 -8.14
N ALA A 281 7.04 10.87 -7.64
CA ALA A 281 6.55 10.46 -6.31
C ALA A 281 7.20 11.28 -5.20
N LEU A 282 8.51 11.48 -5.24
CA LEU A 282 9.24 12.27 -4.25
C LEU A 282 8.93 13.77 -4.34
N PHE A 283 8.72 14.29 -5.56
CA PHE A 283 8.24 15.66 -5.75
C PHE A 283 6.90 15.92 -5.04
N ARG A 284 6.00 14.92 -5.01
CA ARG A 284 4.68 15.04 -4.36
C ARG A 284 4.74 15.18 -2.84
N LEU A 285 5.80 14.75 -2.17
CA LEU A 285 5.85 14.69 -0.70
C LEU A 285 5.47 16.03 -0.05
N GLY A 286 5.95 17.15 -0.57
CA GLY A 286 5.57 18.47 -0.07
C GLY A 286 4.15 18.91 -0.49
N PRO A 287 3.89 19.08 -1.79
CA PRO A 287 2.60 19.60 -2.29
C PRO A 287 1.39 18.78 -1.86
N GLU A 288 1.52 17.45 -1.72
CA GLU A 288 0.42 16.59 -1.29
C GLU A 288 0.08 16.79 0.19
N VAL A 289 1.08 16.87 1.07
CA VAL A 289 0.87 17.13 2.49
C VAL A 289 0.22 18.49 2.72
N GLU A 290 0.71 19.53 2.04
CA GLU A 290 0.09 20.86 2.10
C GLU A 290 -1.36 20.85 1.63
N LEU A 291 -1.66 20.05 0.61
CA LEU A 291 -3.02 19.91 0.09
C LEU A 291 -3.92 19.18 1.10
N ILE A 292 -3.44 18.08 1.72
CA ILE A 292 -4.16 17.34 2.76
C ILE A 292 -4.48 18.28 3.94
N ASP A 293 -3.49 19.01 4.45
CA ASP A 293 -3.68 19.94 5.57
C ASP A 293 -4.70 21.02 5.23
N ARG A 294 -4.64 21.59 4.05
CA ARG A 294 -5.58 22.65 3.61
C ARG A 294 -7.00 22.13 3.40
N VAL A 295 -7.16 20.96 2.76
CA VAL A 295 -8.48 20.47 2.32
C VAL A 295 -9.17 19.67 3.41
N ILE A 296 -8.42 18.85 4.16
CA ILE A 296 -8.95 17.96 5.18
C ILE A 296 -8.76 18.57 6.58
N GLY A 297 -7.57 19.07 6.89
CA GLY A 297 -7.20 19.60 8.21
C GLY A 297 -7.75 20.99 8.51
N GLY A 298 -8.14 21.77 7.49
CA GLY A 298 -8.52 23.19 7.60
C GLY A 298 -9.76 23.49 8.46
N GLY A 299 -10.51 22.47 8.87
CA GLY A 299 -11.72 22.64 9.72
C GLY A 299 -11.46 22.83 11.21
N GLY A 300 -10.22 22.66 11.70
CA GLY A 300 -9.85 22.83 13.12
C GLY A 300 -10.50 21.86 14.12
N ALA A 301 -11.46 21.04 13.68
CA ALA A 301 -12.10 20.04 14.53
C ALA A 301 -11.18 18.84 14.77
N PRO A 302 -11.18 18.19 15.95
CA PRO A 302 -10.39 17.01 16.23
C PRO A 302 -10.53 15.88 15.20
N THR A 303 -11.73 15.72 14.65
CA THR A 303 -12.04 14.74 13.59
C THR A 303 -11.40 15.10 12.26
N ALA A 304 -11.35 16.38 11.88
CA ALA A 304 -10.65 16.84 10.69
C ALA A 304 -9.14 16.58 10.81
N GLN A 305 -8.58 16.80 12.00
CA GLN A 305 -7.17 16.54 12.26
C GLN A 305 -6.86 15.04 12.18
N LEU A 306 -7.67 14.16 12.78
CA LEU A 306 -7.49 12.69 12.66
C LEU A 306 -7.57 12.24 11.19
N ASN A 307 -8.52 12.78 10.42
CA ASN A 307 -8.65 12.46 9.00
C ASN A 307 -7.43 12.92 8.19
N ALA A 308 -6.89 14.11 8.50
CA ALA A 308 -5.69 14.60 7.84
C ALA A 308 -4.46 13.76 8.22
N ASP A 309 -4.31 13.41 9.49
CA ASP A 309 -3.21 12.57 9.95
C ASP A 309 -3.30 11.14 9.36
N ALA A 310 -4.49 10.55 9.26
CA ALA A 310 -4.71 9.26 8.59
C ALA A 310 -4.37 9.33 7.09
N ALA A 311 -4.80 10.37 6.39
CA ALA A 311 -4.48 10.56 4.97
C ALA A 311 -2.97 10.78 4.74
N LYS A 312 -2.30 11.48 5.64
CA LYS A 312 -0.84 11.65 5.60
C LYS A 312 -0.11 10.35 5.94
N LEU A 313 -0.56 9.59 6.95
CA LEU A 313 -0.01 8.27 7.29
C LEU A 313 -0.02 7.36 6.06
N GLN A 314 -1.16 7.26 5.37
CA GLN A 314 -1.29 6.49 4.14
C GLN A 314 -0.28 6.94 3.09
N PHE A 315 -0.32 8.23 2.73
CA PHE A 315 0.50 8.74 1.64
C PHE A 315 2.00 8.68 1.95
N LEU A 316 2.42 9.12 3.14
CA LEU A 316 3.82 9.15 3.54
C LEU A 316 4.38 7.75 3.78
N GLY A 317 3.61 6.87 4.46
CA GLY A 317 4.01 5.48 4.71
C GLY A 317 4.36 4.76 3.42
N HIS A 318 3.45 4.73 2.46
CA HIS A 318 3.69 4.08 1.16
C HIS A 318 4.78 4.76 0.33
N SER A 319 4.91 6.09 0.40
CA SER A 319 5.95 6.82 -0.36
C SER A 319 7.35 6.52 0.18
N ILE A 320 7.51 6.45 1.51
CA ILE A 320 8.76 6.09 2.17
C ILE A 320 9.07 4.61 1.91
N GLU A 321 8.06 3.73 1.95
CA GLU A 321 8.22 2.32 1.60
C GLU A 321 8.79 2.13 0.18
N ASN A 322 8.22 2.81 -0.82
CA ASN A 322 8.73 2.80 -2.19
C ASN A 322 10.19 3.27 -2.28
N LEU A 323 10.54 4.35 -1.58
CA LEU A 323 11.90 4.87 -1.58
C LEU A 323 12.88 3.92 -0.89
N THR A 324 12.52 3.40 0.27
CA THR A 324 13.33 2.43 1.02
C THR A 324 13.57 1.18 0.18
N PHE A 325 12.51 0.63 -0.43
CA PHE A 325 12.61 -0.50 -1.34
C PHE A 325 13.56 -0.22 -2.51
N ALA A 326 13.36 0.91 -3.20
CA ALA A 326 14.17 1.28 -4.36
C ALA A 326 15.66 1.48 -4.02
N ARG A 327 15.96 2.08 -2.86
CA ARG A 327 17.33 2.27 -2.36
C ARG A 327 17.99 0.94 -1.99
N ARG A 328 17.29 0.11 -1.21
CA ARG A 328 17.78 -1.20 -0.78
C ARG A 328 18.18 -2.11 -1.94
N HIS A 329 17.43 -2.05 -3.04
CA HIS A 329 17.69 -2.86 -4.23
C HIS A 329 18.55 -2.16 -5.30
N GLY A 330 19.12 -0.99 -4.99
CA GLY A 330 19.98 -0.23 -5.92
C GLY A 330 19.25 0.24 -7.18
N ILE A 331 17.92 0.35 -7.13
CA ILE A 331 17.08 0.75 -8.27
C ILE A 331 17.09 2.27 -8.43
N TYR A 332 17.10 3.00 -7.31
CA TYR A 332 17.05 4.46 -7.31
C TYR A 332 17.96 5.07 -6.25
N THR A 333 18.68 6.12 -6.63
CA THR A 333 19.49 6.93 -5.71
C THR A 333 18.91 8.35 -5.70
N PRO A 334 18.32 8.81 -4.59
CA PRO A 334 17.74 10.15 -4.53
C PRO A 334 18.80 11.24 -4.58
N THR A 335 18.49 12.36 -5.21
CA THR A 335 19.28 13.59 -5.15
C THR A 335 19.28 14.17 -3.73
N PRO A 336 20.20 15.10 -3.36
CA PRO A 336 20.19 15.77 -2.06
C PRO A 336 18.86 16.49 -1.74
N ALA A 337 18.20 17.05 -2.75
CA ALA A 337 16.91 17.72 -2.58
C ALA A 337 15.78 16.71 -2.28
N GLU A 338 15.75 15.59 -2.98
CA GLU A 338 14.79 14.50 -2.76
C GLU A 338 15.03 13.81 -1.40
N GLN A 339 16.30 13.64 -1.01
CA GLN A 339 16.64 13.12 0.31
C GLN A 339 16.15 14.04 1.42
N SER A 340 16.30 15.37 1.26
CA SER A 340 15.76 16.35 2.21
C SER A 340 14.23 16.33 2.26
N ALA A 341 13.57 16.10 1.13
CA ALA A 341 12.11 15.95 1.09
C ALA A 341 11.65 14.67 1.81
N ALA A 342 12.34 13.56 1.59
CA ALA A 342 12.09 12.29 2.27
C ALA A 342 12.29 12.40 3.78
N GLN A 343 13.35 13.07 4.24
CA GLN A 343 13.60 13.31 5.65
C GLN A 343 12.46 14.10 6.31
N ARG A 344 11.97 15.18 5.68
CA ARG A 344 10.80 15.91 6.19
C ARG A 344 9.54 15.05 6.23
N ALA A 345 9.39 14.14 5.28
CA ALA A 345 8.29 13.18 5.27
C ALA A 345 8.37 12.19 6.45
N GLU A 346 9.57 11.68 6.76
CA GLU A 346 9.82 10.84 7.93
C GLU A 346 9.55 11.60 9.25
N GLU A 347 9.96 12.87 9.38
CA GLU A 347 9.66 13.71 10.53
C GLU A 347 8.16 13.89 10.76
N GLN A 348 7.40 14.08 9.68
CA GLN A 348 5.94 14.17 9.75
C GLN A 348 5.32 12.82 10.10
N LEU A 349 5.82 11.72 9.53
CA LEU A 349 5.36 10.37 9.86
C LEU A 349 5.57 10.05 11.34
N ALA A 350 6.73 10.42 11.93
CA ALA A 350 7.00 10.27 13.35
C ALA A 350 5.97 11.03 14.21
N ALA A 351 5.69 12.29 13.88
CA ALA A 351 4.69 13.08 14.58
C ALA A 351 3.29 12.48 14.51
N ILE A 352 2.91 11.92 13.34
CA ILE A 352 1.62 11.25 13.14
C ILE A 352 1.55 9.95 13.94
N ALA A 353 2.58 9.11 13.87
CA ALA A 353 2.65 7.85 14.62
C ALA A 353 2.51 8.10 16.12
N HIS A 354 3.23 9.11 16.64
CA HIS A 354 3.11 9.51 18.03
C HIS A 354 1.70 9.97 18.42
N LYS A 355 1.05 10.79 17.60
CA LYS A 355 -0.33 11.24 17.84
C LYS A 355 -1.33 10.08 17.85
N LEU A 356 -1.18 9.10 16.95
CA LEU A 356 -2.04 7.93 16.88
C LEU A 356 -1.97 7.09 18.16
N VAL A 357 -0.80 7.02 18.79
CA VAL A 357 -0.61 6.28 20.05
C VAL A 357 -1.00 7.10 21.27
N ALA A 358 -0.64 8.38 21.31
CA ALA A 358 -0.71 9.19 22.52
C ALA A 358 -1.96 10.06 22.65
N THR A 359 -2.57 10.44 21.51
CA THR A 359 -3.61 11.49 21.51
C THR A 359 -4.99 10.98 21.13
N TYR A 360 -5.09 10.07 20.15
CA TYR A 360 -6.38 9.61 19.65
C TYR A 360 -6.94 8.44 20.46
N ASP A 361 -8.26 8.44 20.66
CA ASP A 361 -8.97 7.31 21.26
C ASP A 361 -9.29 6.27 20.16
N LEU A 362 -8.31 5.38 19.93
CA LEU A 362 -8.44 4.35 18.91
C LEU A 362 -9.47 3.26 19.27
N ASP A 363 -9.78 3.05 20.55
CA ASP A 363 -10.82 2.11 20.98
C ASP A 363 -12.19 2.65 20.65
N GLU A 364 -12.39 3.96 20.82
CA GLU A 364 -13.63 4.61 20.40
C GLU A 364 -13.76 4.62 18.88
N LEU A 365 -12.67 4.88 18.15
CA LEU A 365 -12.64 4.83 16.68
C LEU A 365 -13.01 3.41 16.18
N ALA A 366 -12.45 2.37 16.79
CA ALA A 366 -12.74 0.98 16.43
C ALA A 366 -14.24 0.64 16.60
N ARG A 367 -14.89 1.19 17.64
CA ARG A 367 -16.31 0.98 17.90
C ARG A 367 -17.21 1.78 16.97
N GLN A 368 -16.90 3.05 16.71
CA GLN A 368 -17.75 3.95 15.94
C GLN A 368 -17.55 3.84 14.43
N VAL A 369 -16.30 3.68 13.98
CA VAL A 369 -15.93 3.68 12.55
C VAL A 369 -14.89 2.58 12.27
N PRO A 370 -15.26 1.29 12.42
CA PRO A 370 -14.34 0.16 12.31
C PRO A 370 -13.56 0.14 10.99
N ARG A 371 -14.16 0.61 9.89
CA ARG A 371 -13.48 0.70 8.59
C ARG A 371 -12.34 1.73 8.61
N ALA A 372 -12.54 2.92 9.18
CA ALA A 372 -11.48 3.92 9.29
C ALA A 372 -10.35 3.43 10.21
N TYR A 373 -10.72 2.77 11.31
CA TYR A 373 -9.76 2.13 12.20
C TYR A 373 -8.92 1.08 11.47
N GLY A 374 -9.55 0.19 10.70
CA GLY A 374 -8.84 -0.81 9.90
C GLY A 374 -7.87 -0.19 8.91
N LEU A 375 -8.29 0.88 8.19
CA LEU A 375 -7.42 1.60 7.26
C LEU A 375 -6.19 2.20 7.93
N ILE A 376 -6.35 2.85 9.10
CA ILE A 376 -5.23 3.38 9.87
C ILE A 376 -4.25 2.27 10.26
N LEU A 377 -4.75 1.10 10.66
CA LEU A 377 -3.90 -0.03 11.02
C LEU A 377 -3.13 -0.60 9.81
N GLY A 378 -3.79 -0.74 8.66
CA GLY A 378 -3.13 -1.19 7.43
C GLY A 378 -2.06 -0.21 6.94
N ASP A 379 -2.38 1.09 6.94
CA ASP A 379 -1.41 2.14 6.57
C ASP A 379 -0.24 2.23 7.57
N ALA A 380 -0.50 1.96 8.87
CA ALA A 380 0.55 1.83 9.88
C ALA A 380 1.47 0.63 9.62
N CYS A 381 0.94 -0.48 9.08
CA CYS A 381 1.75 -1.63 8.69
C CYS A 381 2.70 -1.29 7.54
N HIS A 382 2.25 -0.59 6.49
CA HIS A 382 3.13 -0.10 5.41
C HIS A 382 4.21 0.84 5.93
N ALA A 383 3.84 1.78 6.80
CA ALA A 383 4.79 2.72 7.40
C ALA A 383 5.82 2.01 8.28
N LEU A 384 5.43 0.98 9.04
CA LEU A 384 6.34 0.15 9.84
C LEU A 384 7.28 -0.65 8.92
N HIS A 385 6.75 -1.31 7.89
CA HIS A 385 7.53 -2.05 6.90
C HIS A 385 8.58 -1.16 6.22
N ALA A 386 8.24 0.10 5.93
CA ALA A 386 9.14 1.08 5.34
C ALA A 386 10.37 1.38 6.21
N VAL A 387 10.22 1.45 7.54
CA VAL A 387 11.32 1.83 8.45
C VAL A 387 12.08 0.64 9.03
N GLU A 388 11.50 -0.55 9.05
CA GLU A 388 12.19 -1.77 9.52
C GLU A 388 13.19 -2.30 8.49
N HIS A 389 12.88 -2.17 7.21
CA HIS A 389 13.70 -2.70 6.13
C HIS A 389 14.91 -1.84 5.75
N ASP A 390 15.04 -0.63 6.29
CA ASP A 390 16.24 0.21 6.06
C ASP A 390 17.38 -0.13 7.05
N ALA A 391 17.10 -0.91 8.11
CA ALA A 391 18.07 -1.27 9.15
C ALA A 391 18.87 -2.56 8.85
N ALA A 392 18.60 -3.24 7.72
CA ALA A 392 19.28 -4.44 7.25
C ALA A 392 20.20 -4.15 6.06
#